data_e533ec1f58e535ecc82a2e0d1797907e
#
_entry.id   e533ec1f58e535ecc82a2e0d1797907e
#
_cell.length_a   1.000
_cell.length_b   1.000
_cell.length_c   1.000
_cell.angle_alpha   90.00
_cell.angle_beta   90.00
_cell.angle_gamma   90.00
#
_symmetry.space_group_name_H-M   'P 1'
#
loop_
_entity.id
_entity.type
_entity.pdbx_description
1 polymer ?
#
loop_
_entity_poly.entity_id
_entity_poly.type
_entity_poly.pdbx_seq_one_letter_code
_entity_poly.pdbx_strand_id
1 'polypeptide(L)'
;AGGQGEGLAAAAFVVERLARECGSTAMIVCMHYCAAAVIEAHGPIDTRRAIAAGKHLSTLAFSELGSRSQFWAPLGTATADGAHVRLNAKKSWITSARHADSYVWSSKPTTGAELSTLWLVPRSTTGLRHADAAFDGLGLRGNDSSPVTAEDVRIPVTARLGEDGAGFGIMMGAVLPWFNVLSSAVSAGLMETAVQKTAAH
;
A
#
# COMPACT_ATOMS: atom_id res chain seq x y z
N ALA A 1 13.68 1.53 -14.98
CA ALA A 1 12.28 1.57 -15.46
C ALA A 1 11.88 2.96 -16.02
N GLY A 2 12.76 3.97 -15.97
CA GLY A 2 12.50 5.32 -16.49
C GLY A 2 12.15 6.35 -15.43
N GLY A 3 12.20 6.01 -14.14
CA GLY A 3 12.13 6.97 -13.04
C GLY A 3 13.42 7.80 -12.91
N GLN A 4 13.38 8.82 -12.04
CA GLN A 4 14.49 9.76 -11.83
C GLN A 4 15.66 9.16 -11.04
N GLY A 5 15.50 7.97 -10.44
CA GLY A 5 16.54 7.34 -9.62
C GLY A 5 16.72 7.95 -8.23
N GLU A 6 15.78 8.78 -7.82
CA GLU A 6 15.82 9.44 -6.51
C GLU A 6 15.41 8.47 -5.39
N GLY A 7 16.03 8.65 -4.23
CA GLY A 7 15.83 7.79 -3.08
C GLY A 7 14.82 8.31 -2.06
N LEU A 8 14.81 7.64 -0.90
CA LEU A 8 13.88 7.91 0.20
C LEU A 8 13.95 9.37 0.70
N ALA A 9 15.12 10.01 0.69
CA ALA A 9 15.26 11.40 1.13
C ALA A 9 14.47 12.38 0.22
N ALA A 10 14.54 12.19 -1.10
CA ALA A 10 13.76 13.00 -2.04
C ALA A 10 12.25 12.74 -1.88
N ALA A 11 11.86 11.47 -1.70
CA ALA A 11 10.48 11.10 -1.42
C ALA A 11 9.94 11.76 -0.13
N ALA A 12 10.73 11.77 0.94
CA ALA A 12 10.38 12.42 2.20
C ALA A 12 10.19 13.94 2.04
N PHE A 13 11.07 14.59 1.29
CA PHE A 13 10.94 16.00 0.98
C PHE A 13 9.64 16.33 0.22
N VAL A 14 9.31 15.52 -0.80
CA VAL A 14 8.07 15.69 -1.57
C VAL A 14 6.84 15.50 -0.67
N VAL A 15 6.82 14.47 0.14
CA VAL A 15 5.69 14.14 1.04
C VAL A 15 5.50 15.24 2.09
N GLU A 16 6.59 15.73 2.68
CA GLU A 16 6.56 16.82 3.68
C GLU A 16 6.00 18.11 3.06
N ARG A 17 6.44 18.47 1.83
CA ARG A 17 5.93 19.66 1.13
C ARG A 17 4.44 19.52 0.79
N LEU A 18 4.00 18.36 0.33
CA LEU A 18 2.58 18.09 0.09
C LEU A 18 1.75 18.19 1.37
N ALA A 19 2.29 17.71 2.49
CA ALA A 19 1.59 17.71 3.77
C ALA A 19 1.32 19.14 4.31
N ARG A 20 2.15 20.11 3.96
CA ARG A 20 1.93 21.51 4.30
C ARG A 20 0.63 22.06 3.70
N GLU A 21 0.24 21.55 2.54
CA GLU A 21 -0.96 22.00 1.81
C GLU A 21 -2.15 21.06 2.01
N CYS A 22 -1.92 19.75 1.93
CA CYS A 22 -2.96 18.74 2.02
C CYS A 22 -2.46 17.41 2.58
N GLY A 23 -2.79 17.11 3.83
CA GLY A 23 -2.43 15.85 4.49
C GLY A 23 -3.00 14.62 3.78
N SER A 24 -4.19 14.71 3.18
CA SER A 24 -4.77 13.59 2.41
C SER A 24 -3.93 13.25 1.18
N THR A 25 -3.51 14.25 0.40
CA THR A 25 -2.64 14.06 -0.76
C THR A 25 -1.28 13.50 -0.33
N ALA A 26 -0.69 14.05 0.73
CA ALA A 26 0.57 13.56 1.27
C ALA A 26 0.50 12.08 1.70
N MET A 27 -0.59 11.67 2.34
CA MET A 27 -0.80 10.27 2.74
C MET A 27 -0.98 9.34 1.53
N ILE A 28 -1.69 9.78 0.48
CA ILE A 28 -1.80 9.01 -0.77
C ILE A 28 -0.42 8.77 -1.37
N VAL A 29 0.40 9.82 -1.48
CA VAL A 29 1.75 9.73 -2.04
C VAL A 29 2.68 8.90 -1.14
N CYS A 30 2.58 9.03 0.18
CA CYS A 30 3.28 8.19 1.15
C CYS A 30 3.01 6.70 0.91
N MET A 31 1.74 6.31 0.85
CA MET A 31 1.36 4.91 0.64
C MET A 31 1.72 4.40 -0.76
N HIS A 32 1.66 5.28 -1.77
CA HIS A 32 2.12 4.97 -3.11
C HIS A 32 3.63 4.67 -3.14
N TYR A 33 4.45 5.51 -2.53
CA TYR A 33 5.90 5.30 -2.49
C TYR A 33 6.28 4.03 -1.74
N CYS A 34 5.58 3.70 -0.64
CA CYS A 34 5.79 2.43 0.06
C CYS A 34 5.46 1.22 -0.83
N ALA A 35 4.37 1.28 -1.59
CA ALA A 35 4.02 0.23 -2.54
C ALA A 35 5.00 0.17 -3.72
N ALA A 36 5.41 1.34 -4.24
CA ALA A 36 6.38 1.45 -5.33
C ALA A 36 7.74 0.85 -4.97
N ALA A 37 8.20 1.01 -3.72
CA ALA A 37 9.45 0.40 -3.25
C ALA A 37 9.42 -1.13 -3.35
N VAL A 38 8.29 -1.76 -3.02
CA VAL A 38 8.12 -3.22 -3.19
C VAL A 38 8.06 -3.60 -4.67
N ILE A 39 7.28 -2.85 -5.46
CA ILE A 39 7.10 -3.12 -6.90
C ILE A 39 8.41 -2.92 -7.66
N GLU A 40 9.23 -1.95 -7.29
CA GLU A 40 10.54 -1.73 -7.91
C GLU A 40 11.46 -2.94 -7.75
N ALA A 41 11.47 -3.54 -6.56
CA ALA A 41 12.33 -4.69 -6.27
C ALA A 41 11.78 -6.02 -6.84
N HIS A 42 10.46 -6.20 -6.82
CA HIS A 42 9.84 -7.51 -7.05
C HIS A 42 8.74 -7.51 -8.13
N GLY A 43 8.28 -6.35 -8.57
CA GLY A 43 7.15 -6.24 -9.50
C GLY A 43 7.51 -6.33 -10.97
N PRO A 44 6.50 -6.52 -11.83
CA PRO A 44 6.68 -6.58 -13.28
C PRO A 44 7.23 -5.26 -13.85
N ILE A 45 8.06 -5.37 -14.89
CA ILE A 45 8.70 -4.20 -15.52
C ILE A 45 7.67 -3.21 -16.08
N ASP A 46 6.54 -3.68 -16.62
CA ASP A 46 5.53 -2.81 -17.20
C ASP A 46 4.81 -1.98 -16.13
N THR A 47 4.52 -2.55 -14.95
CA THR A 47 3.99 -1.79 -13.81
C THR A 47 4.99 -0.74 -13.33
N ARG A 48 6.28 -1.11 -13.24
CA ARG A 48 7.36 -0.17 -12.86
C ARG A 48 7.48 1.00 -13.85
N ARG A 49 7.37 0.74 -15.16
CA ARG A 49 7.36 1.78 -16.21
C ARG A 49 6.12 2.67 -16.11
N ALA A 50 4.95 2.09 -15.85
CA ALA A 50 3.71 2.84 -15.69
C ALA A 50 3.76 3.77 -14.47
N ILE A 51 4.31 3.30 -13.33
CA ILE A 51 4.57 4.13 -12.14
C ILE A 51 5.53 5.28 -12.47
N ALA A 52 6.67 4.98 -13.12
CA ALA A 52 7.65 6.00 -13.50
C ALA A 52 7.09 7.07 -14.47
N ALA A 53 6.11 6.69 -15.28
CA ALA A 53 5.40 7.58 -16.20
C ALA A 53 4.23 8.35 -15.54
N GLY A 54 3.97 8.16 -14.25
CA GLY A 54 2.82 8.75 -13.53
C GLY A 54 1.45 8.21 -13.99
N LYS A 55 1.41 7.01 -14.55
CA LYS A 55 0.20 6.39 -15.12
C LYS A 55 -0.31 5.19 -14.31
N HIS A 56 0.23 4.96 -13.13
CA HIS A 56 -0.16 3.86 -12.26
C HIS A 56 0.02 4.24 -10.81
N LEU A 57 -1.08 4.22 -10.07
CA LEU A 57 -1.13 4.43 -8.63
C LEU A 57 -1.23 3.08 -7.93
N SER A 58 -0.25 2.72 -7.11
CA SER A 58 -0.33 1.56 -6.23
C SER A 58 -0.48 1.99 -4.78
N THR A 59 -1.02 1.10 -3.94
CA THR A 59 -1.12 1.29 -2.50
C THR A 59 -0.89 -0.02 -1.75
N LEU A 60 -0.73 0.05 -0.43
CA LEU A 60 -0.57 -1.13 0.42
C LEU A 60 -1.93 -1.64 0.91
N ALA A 61 -2.15 -2.94 0.83
CA ALA A 61 -3.31 -3.63 1.38
C ALA A 61 -2.86 -4.66 2.43
N PHE A 62 -2.30 -4.17 3.56
CA PHE A 62 -1.75 -4.99 4.64
C PHE A 62 -2.67 -5.06 5.84
N SER A 63 -3.21 -3.92 6.29
CA SER A 63 -4.09 -3.86 7.46
C SER A 63 -5.33 -4.72 7.27
N GLU A 64 -5.71 -5.47 8.31
CA GLU A 64 -6.87 -6.36 8.30
C GLU A 64 -7.73 -6.17 9.54
N LEU A 65 -9.02 -6.38 9.39
CA LEU A 65 -9.94 -6.41 10.51
C LEU A 65 -9.53 -7.55 11.46
N GLY A 66 -9.22 -7.22 12.71
CA GLY A 66 -8.83 -8.18 13.73
C GLY A 66 -7.31 -8.47 13.82
N SER A 67 -6.46 -7.93 12.94
CA SER A 67 -5.01 -8.15 12.97
C SER A 67 -4.29 -7.42 14.12
N ARG A 68 -4.97 -6.60 14.90
CA ARG A 68 -4.40 -5.81 16.02
C ARG A 68 -3.18 -4.99 15.63
N SER A 69 -3.20 -4.38 14.44
CA SER A 69 -2.10 -3.61 13.85
C SER A 69 -0.84 -4.41 13.50
N GLN A 70 -0.88 -5.72 13.55
CA GLN A 70 0.22 -6.58 13.13
C GLN A 70 0.19 -6.75 11.60
N PHE A 71 0.58 -5.70 10.87
CA PHE A 71 0.53 -5.67 9.40
C PHE A 71 1.40 -6.74 8.73
N TRP A 72 2.42 -7.25 9.44
CA TRP A 72 3.36 -8.29 8.96
C TRP A 72 2.81 -9.72 9.11
N ALA A 73 1.76 -9.91 9.89
CA ALA A 73 1.15 -11.21 10.17
C ALA A 73 -0.32 -11.21 9.71
N PRO A 74 -0.58 -11.34 8.40
CA PRO A 74 -1.93 -11.28 7.86
C PRO A 74 -2.78 -12.45 8.37
N LEU A 75 -4.06 -12.19 8.57
CA LEU A 75 -5.08 -13.20 8.84
C LEU A 75 -5.60 -13.82 7.55
N GLY A 76 -5.62 -13.02 6.47
CA GLY A 76 -6.05 -13.43 5.14
C GLY A 76 -5.20 -14.54 4.56
N THR A 77 -5.83 -15.37 3.74
CA THR A 77 -5.22 -16.57 3.16
C THR A 77 -5.05 -16.47 1.65
N ALA A 78 -4.08 -17.21 1.14
CA ALA A 78 -3.96 -17.58 -0.26
C ALA A 78 -3.92 -19.11 -0.37
N THR A 79 -4.84 -19.69 -1.12
CA THR A 79 -4.91 -21.13 -1.34
C THR A 79 -4.52 -21.45 -2.77
N ALA A 80 -3.61 -22.40 -2.97
CA ALA A 80 -3.17 -22.81 -4.29
C ALA A 80 -4.33 -23.37 -5.13
N ASP A 81 -4.40 -22.99 -6.40
CA ASP A 81 -5.41 -23.39 -7.38
C ASP A 81 -4.75 -23.55 -8.78
N GLY A 82 -3.90 -24.55 -8.93
CA GLY A 82 -3.12 -24.80 -10.14
C GLY A 82 -2.17 -23.63 -10.46
N ALA A 83 -2.33 -23.00 -11.62
CA ALA A 83 -1.55 -21.82 -12.03
C ALA A 83 -2.05 -20.50 -11.35
N HIS A 84 -2.99 -20.59 -10.41
CA HIS A 84 -3.60 -19.47 -9.71
C HIS A 84 -3.56 -19.73 -8.20
N VAL A 85 -3.92 -18.68 -7.46
CA VAL A 85 -4.24 -18.75 -6.04
C VAL A 85 -5.60 -18.09 -5.80
N ARG A 86 -6.29 -18.52 -4.74
CA ARG A 86 -7.54 -17.92 -4.27
C ARG A 86 -7.28 -17.15 -3.00
N LEU A 87 -7.58 -15.85 -3.05
CA LEU A 87 -7.40 -14.93 -1.92
C LEU A 87 -8.69 -14.81 -1.11
N ASN A 88 -8.54 -14.89 0.21
CA ASN A 88 -9.60 -14.61 1.17
C ASN A 88 -9.07 -13.68 2.26
N ALA A 89 -9.60 -12.46 2.33
CA ALA A 89 -9.19 -11.46 3.33
C ALA A 89 -10.23 -10.34 3.47
N LYS A 90 -10.25 -9.72 4.64
CA LYS A 90 -10.99 -8.48 4.92
C LYS A 90 -9.99 -7.39 5.24
N LYS A 91 -9.50 -6.72 4.19
CA LYS A 91 -8.58 -5.60 4.33
C LYS A 91 -9.29 -4.38 4.87
N SER A 92 -8.57 -3.59 5.68
CA SER A 92 -9.10 -2.40 6.32
C SER A 92 -8.14 -1.23 6.16
N TRP A 93 -8.65 -0.01 6.19
CA TRP A 93 -7.85 1.22 6.12
C TRP A 93 -6.96 1.33 4.88
N ILE A 94 -7.43 0.84 3.74
CA ILE A 94 -6.67 0.89 2.49
C ILE A 94 -6.79 2.28 1.89
N THR A 95 -5.70 3.03 1.89
CA THR A 95 -5.63 4.36 1.26
C THR A 95 -5.85 4.25 -0.23
N SER A 96 -6.63 5.15 -0.82
CA SER A 96 -7.01 5.14 -2.24
C SER A 96 -7.68 3.83 -2.69
N ALA A 97 -8.43 3.19 -1.80
CA ALA A 97 -8.97 1.85 -2.02
C ALA A 97 -9.80 1.73 -3.31
N ARG A 98 -10.57 2.78 -3.68
CA ARG A 98 -11.41 2.79 -4.88
C ARG A 98 -10.74 3.42 -6.10
N HIS A 99 -9.54 4.01 -5.94
CA HIS A 99 -8.87 4.79 -6.98
C HIS A 99 -7.50 4.25 -7.38
N ALA A 100 -6.81 3.50 -6.52
CA ALA A 100 -5.55 2.85 -6.87
C ALA A 100 -5.75 1.88 -8.05
N ASP A 101 -4.75 1.76 -8.91
CA ASP A 101 -4.74 0.79 -10.02
C ASP A 101 -4.41 -0.62 -9.53
N SER A 102 -3.58 -0.71 -8.49
CA SER A 102 -3.24 -1.99 -7.87
C SER A 102 -2.92 -1.88 -6.38
N TYR A 103 -2.97 -3.03 -5.73
CA TYR A 103 -2.61 -3.21 -4.33
C TYR A 103 -1.38 -4.11 -4.22
N VAL A 104 -0.42 -3.73 -3.37
CA VAL A 104 0.52 -4.68 -2.77
C VAL A 104 -0.23 -5.35 -1.63
N TRP A 105 -0.68 -6.57 -1.86
CA TRP A 105 -1.60 -7.32 -1.00
C TRP A 105 -0.85 -8.38 -0.20
N SER A 106 -1.13 -8.50 1.09
CA SER A 106 -0.56 -9.54 1.93
C SER A 106 -1.53 -10.68 2.19
N SER A 107 -1.02 -11.89 2.29
CA SER A 107 -1.73 -13.08 2.75
C SER A 107 -0.81 -13.98 3.56
N LYS A 108 -1.36 -14.99 4.24
CA LYS A 108 -0.58 -16.14 4.67
C LYS A 108 0.06 -16.80 3.44
N PRO A 109 1.21 -17.49 3.58
CA PRO A 109 1.81 -18.25 2.50
C PRO A 109 0.86 -19.34 1.98
N THR A 110 1.08 -19.77 0.74
CA THR A 110 0.36 -20.91 0.17
C THR A 110 0.87 -22.22 0.72
N THR A 111 2.13 -22.25 1.15
CA THR A 111 2.81 -23.41 1.76
C THR A 111 3.74 -22.94 2.88
N GLY A 112 4.08 -23.85 3.79
CA GLY A 112 5.03 -23.52 4.87
C GLY A 112 4.38 -22.86 6.09
N ALA A 113 5.22 -22.41 7.02
CA ALA A 113 4.85 -21.82 8.30
C ALA A 113 5.33 -20.37 8.46
N GLU A 114 5.84 -19.78 7.38
CA GLU A 114 6.28 -18.39 7.32
C GLU A 114 5.12 -17.43 7.58
N LEU A 115 5.43 -16.17 7.88
CA LEU A 115 4.41 -15.21 8.30
C LEU A 115 3.54 -14.72 7.14
N SER A 116 4.13 -14.40 5.99
CA SER A 116 3.36 -13.76 4.92
C SER A 116 3.95 -13.90 3.52
N THR A 117 3.10 -13.78 2.53
CA THR A 117 3.42 -13.63 1.09
C THR A 117 2.78 -12.36 0.56
N LEU A 118 3.43 -11.71 -0.42
CA LEU A 118 2.95 -10.50 -1.08
C LEU A 118 2.53 -10.77 -2.53
N TRP A 119 1.50 -10.06 -2.94
CA TRP A 119 0.88 -10.17 -4.27
C TRP A 119 0.64 -8.79 -4.88
N LEU A 120 0.80 -8.63 -6.18
CA LEU A 120 0.34 -7.47 -6.91
C LEU A 120 -1.07 -7.75 -7.45
N VAL A 121 -2.07 -7.14 -6.84
CA VAL A 121 -3.48 -7.39 -7.15
C VAL A 121 -4.06 -6.15 -7.84
N PRO A 122 -4.42 -6.22 -9.14
CA PRO A 122 -5.13 -5.12 -9.80
C PRO A 122 -6.47 -4.83 -9.12
N ARG A 123 -6.82 -3.55 -8.98
CA ARG A 123 -8.11 -3.14 -8.40
C ARG A 123 -9.31 -3.72 -9.16
N SER A 124 -9.16 -3.88 -10.47
CA SER A 124 -10.19 -4.44 -11.36
C SER A 124 -10.32 -5.96 -11.28
N THR A 125 -9.58 -6.64 -10.38
CA THR A 125 -9.67 -8.11 -10.25
C THR A 125 -11.08 -8.53 -9.88
N THR A 126 -11.65 -9.41 -10.69
CA THR A 126 -13.02 -9.92 -10.49
C THR A 126 -13.17 -10.57 -9.11
N GLY A 127 -14.24 -10.20 -8.40
CA GLY A 127 -14.53 -10.72 -7.06
C GLY A 127 -13.99 -9.86 -5.91
N LEU A 128 -13.13 -8.88 -6.16
CA LEU A 128 -12.82 -7.87 -5.15
C LEU A 128 -14.05 -6.99 -4.89
N ARG A 129 -14.34 -6.77 -3.61
CA ARG A 129 -15.41 -5.87 -3.18
C ARG A 129 -14.82 -4.66 -2.47
N HIS A 130 -15.16 -3.49 -2.95
CA HIS A 130 -14.81 -2.20 -2.36
C HIS A 130 -16.00 -1.68 -1.57
N ALA A 131 -15.74 -0.96 -0.48
CA ALA A 131 -16.79 -0.28 0.25
C ALA A 131 -17.44 0.82 -0.62
N ASP A 132 -18.71 1.09 -0.39
CA ASP A 132 -19.46 2.13 -1.12
C ASP A 132 -18.94 3.54 -0.81
N ALA A 133 -18.39 3.74 0.39
CA ALA A 133 -17.85 5.00 0.86
C ALA A 133 -16.51 4.82 1.60
N ALA A 134 -15.70 5.88 1.59
CA ALA A 134 -14.54 5.98 2.46
C ALA A 134 -14.95 6.12 3.94
N PHE A 135 -14.02 5.86 4.86
CA PHE A 135 -14.23 6.13 6.27
C PHE A 135 -14.44 7.64 6.51
N ASP A 136 -15.44 7.98 7.30
CA ASP A 136 -15.64 9.35 7.80
C ASP A 136 -14.83 9.56 9.07
N GLY A 137 -13.50 9.75 8.88
CA GLY A 137 -12.56 9.97 9.96
C GLY A 137 -12.50 11.44 10.41
N LEU A 138 -11.86 11.67 11.55
CA LEU A 138 -11.61 13.03 12.06
C LEU A 138 -10.71 13.83 11.10
N GLY A 139 -9.75 13.18 10.44
CA GLY A 139 -8.86 13.77 9.43
C GLY A 139 -8.64 12.83 8.25
N LEU A 140 -7.86 13.30 7.25
CA LEU A 140 -7.48 12.57 6.05
C LEU A 140 -8.67 12.04 5.21
N ARG A 141 -9.83 12.71 5.27
CA ARG A 141 -11.05 12.25 4.58
C ARG A 141 -10.93 12.19 3.06
N GLY A 142 -10.03 13.00 2.49
CA GLY A 142 -9.76 13.03 1.04
C GLY A 142 -8.85 11.92 0.52
N ASN A 143 -8.35 11.01 1.38
CA ASN A 143 -7.43 9.96 0.94
C ASN A 143 -8.13 8.64 0.55
N ASP A 144 -9.46 8.61 0.54
CA ASP A 144 -10.28 7.44 0.18
C ASP A 144 -9.90 6.16 0.92
N SER A 145 -9.61 6.27 2.24
CA SER A 145 -9.35 5.08 3.05
C SER A 145 -10.64 4.30 3.28
N SER A 146 -10.66 3.04 2.84
CA SER A 146 -11.83 2.18 2.98
C SER A 146 -11.45 0.69 2.99
N PRO A 147 -12.38 -0.21 3.40
CA PRO A 147 -12.16 -1.64 3.32
C PRO A 147 -12.14 -2.16 1.89
N VAL A 148 -11.35 -3.22 1.67
CA VAL A 148 -11.40 -4.05 0.45
C VAL A 148 -11.47 -5.51 0.87
N THR A 149 -12.49 -6.22 0.38
CA THR A 149 -12.71 -7.62 0.71
C THR A 149 -12.45 -8.51 -0.50
N ALA A 150 -11.72 -9.59 -0.28
CA ALA A 150 -11.56 -10.69 -1.22
C ALA A 150 -12.26 -11.92 -0.63
N GLU A 151 -13.19 -12.51 -1.39
CA GLU A 151 -13.84 -13.77 -1.07
C GLU A 151 -13.64 -14.70 -2.26
N ASP A 152 -12.74 -15.66 -2.10
CA ASP A 152 -12.36 -16.63 -3.12
C ASP A 152 -11.88 -15.98 -4.45
N VAL A 153 -11.19 -14.85 -4.34
CA VAL A 153 -10.72 -14.05 -5.48
C VAL A 153 -9.53 -14.73 -6.13
N ARG A 154 -9.66 -15.07 -7.40
CA ARG A 154 -8.66 -15.80 -8.17
C ARG A 154 -7.68 -14.83 -8.85
N ILE A 155 -6.38 -15.01 -8.56
CA ILE A 155 -5.27 -14.31 -9.23
C ILE A 155 -4.23 -15.30 -9.74
N PRO A 156 -3.43 -14.97 -10.77
CA PRO A 156 -2.38 -15.86 -11.24
C PRO A 156 -1.24 -15.94 -10.20
N VAL A 157 -0.59 -17.10 -10.10
CA VAL A 157 0.56 -17.28 -9.20
C VAL A 157 1.72 -16.34 -9.56
N THR A 158 1.81 -15.90 -10.82
CA THR A 158 2.79 -14.91 -11.29
C THR A 158 2.57 -13.49 -10.76
N ALA A 159 1.44 -13.22 -10.11
CA ALA A 159 1.20 -11.97 -9.39
C ALA A 159 1.99 -11.87 -8.07
N ARG A 160 2.68 -12.92 -7.67
CA ARG A 160 3.48 -12.94 -6.44
C ARG A 160 4.68 -11.98 -6.54
N LEU A 161 4.89 -11.23 -5.47
CA LEU A 161 6.01 -10.32 -5.29
C LEU A 161 7.06 -10.98 -4.37
N GLY A 162 8.15 -11.44 -4.94
CA GLY A 162 9.14 -12.26 -4.25
C GLY A 162 8.73 -13.74 -4.15
N GLU A 163 9.38 -14.48 -3.25
CA GLU A 163 9.07 -15.89 -3.02
C GLU A 163 7.89 -16.08 -2.06
N ASP A 164 7.26 -17.27 -2.08
CA ASP A 164 6.23 -17.62 -1.10
C ASP A 164 6.82 -17.63 0.31
N GLY A 165 6.17 -16.96 1.24
CA GLY A 165 6.70 -16.78 2.61
C GLY A 165 7.66 -15.61 2.80
N ALA A 166 8.17 -14.98 1.74
CA ALA A 166 9.15 -13.88 1.85
C ALA A 166 8.56 -12.54 2.30
N GLY A 167 7.24 -12.43 2.43
CA GLY A 167 6.54 -11.18 2.69
C GLY A 167 7.00 -10.45 3.94
N PHE A 168 7.25 -11.16 5.05
CA PHE A 168 7.78 -10.54 6.27
C PHE A 168 9.11 -9.82 6.04
N GLY A 169 10.06 -10.47 5.37
CA GLY A 169 11.36 -9.87 5.06
C GLY A 169 11.23 -8.63 4.15
N ILE A 170 10.34 -8.69 3.15
CA ILE A 170 10.06 -7.56 2.26
C ILE A 170 9.42 -6.40 3.03
N MET A 171 8.45 -6.68 3.89
CA MET A 171 7.80 -5.66 4.72
C MET A 171 8.79 -4.97 5.65
N MET A 172 9.65 -5.72 6.34
CA MET A 172 10.63 -5.18 7.28
C MET A 172 11.77 -4.44 6.56
N GLY A 173 12.25 -4.97 5.44
CA GLY A 173 13.40 -4.42 4.73
C GLY A 173 13.08 -3.27 3.77
N ALA A 174 11.91 -3.29 3.13
CA ALA A 174 11.51 -2.27 2.18
C ALA A 174 10.39 -1.37 2.71
N VAL A 175 9.27 -1.93 3.18
CA VAL A 175 8.09 -1.12 3.50
C VAL A 175 8.28 -0.32 4.78
N LEU A 176 8.73 -0.95 5.85
CA LEU A 176 8.80 -0.32 7.17
C LEU A 176 9.73 0.91 7.20
N PRO A 177 10.96 0.87 6.63
CA PRO A 177 11.82 2.06 6.56
C PRO A 177 11.17 3.21 5.77
N TRP A 178 10.58 2.92 4.62
CA TRP A 178 9.88 3.93 3.83
C TRP A 178 8.68 4.51 4.57
N PHE A 179 7.84 3.66 5.13
CA PHE A 179 6.65 4.10 5.86
C PHE A 179 7.01 4.97 7.07
N ASN A 180 8.01 4.59 7.87
CA ASN A 180 8.42 5.35 9.04
C ASN A 180 8.92 6.75 8.66
N VAL A 181 9.78 6.86 7.64
CA VAL A 181 10.32 8.14 7.20
C VAL A 181 9.23 8.99 6.56
N LEU A 182 8.41 8.42 5.67
CA LEU A 182 7.39 9.19 4.95
C LEU A 182 6.21 9.60 5.85
N SER A 183 5.79 8.76 6.80
CA SER A 183 4.74 9.14 7.76
C SER A 183 5.23 10.22 8.73
N SER A 184 6.52 10.20 9.10
CA SER A 184 7.13 11.29 9.85
C SER A 184 7.18 12.59 9.04
N ALA A 185 7.46 12.51 7.73
CA ALA A 185 7.43 13.65 6.82
C ALA A 185 6.01 14.25 6.69
N VAL A 186 4.96 13.39 6.60
CA VAL A 186 3.55 13.85 6.66
C VAL A 186 3.30 14.64 7.94
N SER A 187 3.70 14.07 9.08
CA SER A 187 3.49 14.71 10.40
C SER A 187 4.24 16.04 10.51
N ALA A 188 5.49 16.10 10.05
CA ALA A 188 6.31 17.31 10.08
C ALA A 188 5.67 18.45 9.25
N GLY A 189 5.23 18.16 8.03
CA GLY A 189 4.58 19.16 7.18
C GLY A 189 3.27 19.68 7.75
N LEU A 190 2.44 18.81 8.34
CA LEU A 190 1.21 19.21 9.00
C LEU A 190 1.48 20.09 10.23
N MET A 191 2.46 19.72 11.07
CA MET A 191 2.85 20.49 12.25
C MET A 191 3.38 21.87 11.86
N GLU A 192 4.22 21.97 10.85
CA GLU A 192 4.76 23.25 10.37
C GLU A 192 3.64 24.19 9.94
N THR A 193 2.70 23.71 9.13
CA THR A 193 1.55 24.53 8.71
C THR A 193 0.66 24.94 9.88
N ALA A 194 0.44 24.06 10.85
CA ALA A 194 -0.32 24.39 12.05
C ALA A 194 0.34 25.52 12.85
N VAL A 195 1.66 25.46 13.05
CA VAL A 195 2.43 26.51 13.74
C VAL A 195 2.37 27.84 12.98
N GLN A 196 2.61 27.81 11.66
CA GLN A 196 2.60 29.02 10.82
C GLN A 196 1.22 29.71 10.84
N LYS A 197 0.14 28.93 10.70
CA LYS A 197 -1.23 29.49 10.75
C LYS A 197 -1.59 30.04 12.12
N THR A 198 -1.16 29.38 13.20
CA THR A 198 -1.40 29.87 14.56
C THR A 198 -0.64 31.14 14.84
N ALA A 199 0.61 31.27 14.38
CA ALA A 199 1.44 32.46 14.57
C ALA A 199 0.96 33.65 13.74
N ALA A 200 0.16 33.46 12.72
CA ALA A 200 -0.41 34.51 11.88
C ALA A 200 -1.73 35.09 12.42
N HIS A 201 -2.28 34.52 13.50
CA HIS A 201 -3.48 34.98 14.21
C HIS A 201 -3.10 35.70 15.51
#